data_5bfa1912c08bf44d4fbc986d34f2314d
#
_entry.id   5bfa1912c08bf44d4fbc986d34f2314d
#
_cell.length_a   1.000
_cell.length_b   1.000
_cell.length_c   1.000
_cell.angle_alpha   90.00
_cell.angle_beta   90.00
_cell.angle_gamma   90.00
#
_symmetry.space_group_name_H-M   'P 1'
#
loop_
_entity.id
_entity.type
_entity.pdbx_description
1 polymer ?
#
loop_
_entity_poly.entity_id
_entity_poly.type
_entity_poly.pdbx_seq_one_letter_code
_entity_poly.pdbx_strand_id
1 'polypeptide(L)'
;MSVYRLSKDRTLINLSNSIFKYFGISGPHPDSFPDVDEVLLNDKNRGKKLCVLLIEGWSEYVYKKTKNKSPFLHSKQPISLESVYPTCSFCNNDALLYGTYPCYEGRLGEVQYFSKADQYVNMVDKVIQGTSTKSFLTEPNKFYKSKLNLLQNICVIKEKKDAAVYLDSRKYINVQGKISSGLFFSAIEEKIQSSGVSFILARWSQLQNDILENGYRSSKAKTSIQVLDESIKTLTERNPETLFIVVGDHGFVKTSWIDIRKYPDFIDTLVEPRFSISPRFASFRVKEGKKEEFEKCFRTHFSKYFELYNKEQVYRENIFGYGSNHELFDEFIGDYILISKGKKSFTDGSFKTLYKYYYGGVTKKEKNIVLSFFNNK
;
A
#
# COMPACT_ATOMS: atom_id res chain seq x y z
N MET A 1 -0.13 -3.22 26.32
CA MET A 1 -0.38 -4.10 25.16
C MET A 1 -0.20 -3.22 23.93
N SER A 2 0.67 -3.59 23.00
CA SER A 2 0.86 -2.87 21.73
C SER A 2 -0.48 -2.82 20.99
N VAL A 3 -0.95 -1.63 20.70
CA VAL A 3 -2.24 -1.40 20.00
C VAL A 3 -2.14 -1.71 18.49
N TYR A 4 -0.92 -1.98 17.99
CA TYR A 4 -0.61 -1.94 16.55
C TYR A 4 0.00 -3.22 16.00
N ARG A 5 -0.43 -4.37 16.51
CA ARG A 5 0.01 -5.65 15.96
C ARG A 5 -0.64 -5.88 14.59
N LEU A 6 0.19 -6.16 13.59
CA LEU A 6 -0.26 -6.55 12.26
C LEU A 6 -0.92 -7.94 12.31
N SER A 7 -2.03 -8.13 11.60
CA SER A 7 -2.62 -9.46 11.43
C SER A 7 -1.67 -10.41 10.73
N LYS A 8 -1.68 -11.70 11.12
CA LYS A 8 -0.87 -12.74 10.47
C LYS A 8 -1.58 -13.42 9.30
N ASP A 9 -2.91 -13.43 9.35
CA ASP A 9 -3.77 -14.30 8.54
C ASP A 9 -4.76 -13.56 7.63
N ARG A 10 -4.83 -12.22 7.73
CA ARG A 10 -5.81 -11.39 7.01
C ARG A 10 -5.19 -10.14 6.43
N THR A 11 -4.16 -10.30 5.61
CA THR A 11 -3.48 -9.19 4.94
C THR A 11 -3.45 -9.37 3.42
N LEU A 12 -2.98 -8.37 2.69
CA LEU A 12 -2.73 -8.47 1.24
C LEU A 12 -1.69 -9.54 0.90
N ILE A 13 -0.80 -9.91 1.84
CA ILE A 13 0.16 -11.00 1.66
C ILE A 13 -0.57 -12.34 1.60
N ASN A 14 -1.53 -12.56 2.51
CA ASN A 14 -2.33 -13.79 2.51
C ASN A 14 -3.19 -13.88 1.24
N LEU A 15 -3.75 -12.76 0.75
CA LEU A 15 -4.42 -12.70 -0.54
C LEU A 15 -3.47 -13.07 -1.69
N SER A 16 -2.25 -12.51 -1.70
CA SER A 16 -1.23 -12.85 -2.70
C SER A 16 -0.94 -14.35 -2.69
N ASN A 17 -0.76 -14.95 -1.51
CA ASN A 17 -0.49 -16.39 -1.40
C ASN A 17 -1.68 -17.27 -1.80
N SER A 18 -2.92 -16.83 -1.60
CA SER A 18 -4.11 -17.47 -2.16
C SER A 18 -4.10 -17.44 -3.70
N ILE A 19 -3.64 -16.34 -4.29
CA ILE A 19 -3.51 -16.24 -5.76
C ILE A 19 -2.38 -17.14 -6.26
N PHE A 20 -1.22 -17.18 -5.60
CA PHE A 20 -0.15 -18.13 -5.91
C PHE A 20 -0.68 -19.56 -5.91
N LYS A 21 -1.41 -19.95 -4.86
CA LYS A 21 -2.02 -21.27 -4.71
C LYS A 21 -3.06 -21.58 -5.82
N TYR A 22 -3.86 -20.59 -6.24
CA TYR A 22 -4.80 -20.73 -7.36
C TYR A 22 -4.10 -21.13 -8.66
N PHE A 23 -2.91 -20.61 -8.90
CA PHE A 23 -2.09 -20.96 -10.06
C PHE A 23 -1.18 -22.18 -9.85
N GLY A 24 -1.28 -22.88 -8.71
CA GLY A 24 -0.45 -24.06 -8.41
C GLY A 24 1.01 -23.70 -8.08
N ILE A 25 1.26 -22.48 -7.63
CA ILE A 25 2.60 -21.96 -7.30
C ILE A 25 2.75 -21.94 -5.78
N SER A 26 3.90 -22.38 -5.26
CA SER A 26 4.25 -22.16 -3.85
C SER A 26 4.58 -20.70 -3.64
N GLY A 27 3.79 -20.02 -2.81
CA GLY A 27 4.04 -18.64 -2.44
C GLY A 27 5.21 -18.48 -1.47
N PRO A 28 5.77 -17.28 -1.33
CA PRO A 28 6.89 -17.02 -0.44
C PRO A 28 6.50 -17.02 1.05
N HIS A 29 5.22 -16.89 1.36
CA HIS A 29 4.66 -16.97 2.71
C HIS A 29 3.81 -18.23 2.88
N PRO A 30 3.90 -18.96 4.01
CA PRO A 30 3.18 -20.23 4.17
C PRO A 30 1.65 -20.08 4.23
N ASP A 31 1.18 -18.95 4.77
CA ASP A 31 -0.24 -18.77 5.08
C ASP A 31 -0.95 -18.07 3.94
N SER A 32 -1.89 -18.74 3.29
CA SER A 32 -2.90 -18.17 2.40
C SER A 32 -4.09 -17.67 3.22
N PHE A 33 -5.10 -17.10 2.55
CA PHE A 33 -6.31 -16.59 3.18
C PHE A 33 -7.46 -17.60 3.01
N PRO A 34 -7.87 -18.34 4.06
CA PRO A 34 -8.85 -19.42 3.92
C PRO A 34 -10.17 -19.00 3.25
N ASP A 35 -10.76 -17.86 3.64
CA ASP A 35 -12.00 -17.35 3.05
C ASP A 35 -11.86 -17.05 1.54
N VAL A 36 -10.66 -16.66 1.11
CA VAL A 36 -10.31 -16.43 -0.30
C VAL A 36 -10.05 -17.75 -1.03
N ASP A 37 -9.34 -18.68 -0.39
CA ASP A 37 -9.07 -20.01 -0.92
C ASP A 37 -10.38 -20.75 -1.23
N GLU A 38 -11.38 -20.69 -0.34
CA GLU A 38 -12.69 -21.31 -0.55
C GLU A 38 -13.35 -20.83 -1.85
N VAL A 39 -13.22 -19.54 -2.16
CA VAL A 39 -13.77 -18.99 -3.40
C VAL A 39 -12.91 -19.35 -4.60
N LEU A 40 -11.59 -19.15 -4.51
CA LEU A 40 -10.66 -19.34 -5.64
C LEU A 40 -10.55 -20.81 -6.08
N LEU A 41 -10.50 -21.72 -5.12
CA LEU A 41 -10.25 -23.15 -5.38
C LEU A 41 -11.54 -23.95 -5.60
N ASN A 42 -12.71 -23.30 -5.54
CA ASN A 42 -13.98 -23.92 -5.89
C ASN A 42 -13.97 -24.36 -7.35
N ASP A 43 -14.54 -25.54 -7.65
CA ASP A 43 -14.57 -26.11 -8.99
C ASP A 43 -15.19 -25.20 -10.05
N LYS A 44 -16.20 -24.37 -9.64
CA LYS A 44 -16.81 -23.37 -10.55
C LYS A 44 -15.86 -22.25 -10.97
N ASN A 45 -14.81 -21.98 -10.21
CA ASN A 45 -13.85 -20.92 -10.46
C ASN A 45 -12.50 -21.43 -10.96
N ARG A 46 -12.28 -22.75 -10.84
CA ARG A 46 -11.04 -23.39 -11.29
C ARG A 46 -10.84 -23.18 -12.80
N GLY A 47 -9.66 -22.68 -13.17
CA GLY A 47 -9.29 -22.43 -14.57
C GLY A 47 -9.85 -21.14 -15.18
N LYS A 48 -10.67 -20.39 -14.47
CA LYS A 48 -11.10 -19.06 -14.91
C LYS A 48 -9.93 -18.09 -15.01
N LYS A 49 -10.08 -17.10 -15.86
CA LYS A 49 -9.21 -15.94 -15.87
C LYS A 49 -9.42 -15.14 -14.59
N LEU A 50 -8.35 -14.70 -13.95
CA LEU A 50 -8.40 -13.93 -12.71
C LEU A 50 -8.00 -12.47 -12.97
N CYS A 51 -8.89 -11.54 -12.63
CA CYS A 51 -8.63 -10.10 -12.67
C CYS A 51 -8.71 -9.51 -11.28
N VAL A 52 -7.58 -9.05 -10.76
CA VAL A 52 -7.47 -8.38 -9.45
C VAL A 52 -7.37 -6.87 -9.66
N LEU A 53 -8.32 -6.13 -9.12
CA LEU A 53 -8.32 -4.67 -9.11
C LEU A 53 -7.94 -4.17 -7.72
N LEU A 54 -6.74 -3.63 -7.60
CA LEU A 54 -6.24 -2.96 -6.41
C LEU A 54 -6.63 -1.49 -6.47
N ILE A 55 -7.54 -1.09 -5.59
CA ILE A 55 -8.11 0.26 -5.57
C ILE A 55 -7.45 1.06 -4.45
N GLU A 56 -6.63 2.05 -4.82
CA GLU A 56 -5.97 2.90 -3.84
C GLU A 56 -6.98 3.77 -3.10
N GLY A 57 -6.95 3.63 -1.77
CA GLY A 57 -7.86 4.36 -0.88
C GLY A 57 -9.21 3.70 -0.61
N TRP A 58 -9.45 2.46 -1.08
CA TRP A 58 -10.68 1.72 -0.88
C TRP A 58 -10.68 0.98 0.46
N SER A 59 -10.73 1.74 1.56
CA SER A 59 -10.82 1.19 2.90
C SER A 59 -12.25 0.76 3.27
N GLU A 60 -12.36 -0.09 4.30
CA GLU A 60 -13.65 -0.47 4.90
C GLU A 60 -14.48 0.77 5.30
N TYR A 61 -13.81 1.83 5.76
CA TYR A 61 -14.47 3.08 6.12
C TYR A 61 -15.07 3.79 4.91
N VAL A 62 -14.35 3.89 3.80
CA VAL A 62 -14.83 4.48 2.54
C VAL A 62 -15.96 3.63 1.98
N TYR A 63 -15.78 2.30 1.91
CA TYR A 63 -16.79 1.34 1.49
C TYR A 63 -18.11 1.59 2.23
N LYS A 64 -18.12 1.53 3.57
CA LYS A 64 -19.33 1.74 4.38
C LYS A 64 -20.01 3.11 4.17
N LYS A 65 -19.24 4.16 3.84
CA LYS A 65 -19.77 5.53 3.67
C LYS A 65 -20.26 5.84 2.26
N THR A 66 -20.04 4.95 1.31
CA THR A 66 -20.33 5.20 -0.11
C THR A 66 -21.36 4.24 -0.71
N LYS A 67 -22.06 3.48 0.12
CA LYS A 67 -23.07 2.47 -0.29
C LYS A 67 -24.05 3.00 -1.35
N ASN A 68 -24.55 4.22 -1.18
CA ASN A 68 -25.49 4.83 -2.11
C ASN A 68 -24.89 5.24 -3.47
N LYS A 69 -23.56 5.15 -3.60
CA LYS A 69 -22.81 5.54 -4.81
C LYS A 69 -22.15 4.35 -5.50
N SER A 70 -22.23 3.18 -4.91
CA SER A 70 -21.62 1.95 -5.40
C SER A 70 -22.52 0.74 -5.12
N PRO A 71 -23.77 0.69 -5.65
CA PRO A 71 -24.71 -0.37 -5.37
C PRO A 71 -24.22 -1.74 -5.87
N PHE A 72 -23.51 -1.80 -6.99
CA PHE A 72 -22.98 -3.05 -7.52
C PHE A 72 -21.84 -3.60 -6.63
N LEU A 73 -20.89 -2.77 -6.23
CA LEU A 73 -19.82 -3.16 -5.30
C LEU A 73 -20.37 -3.61 -3.94
N HIS A 74 -21.56 -3.15 -3.55
CA HIS A 74 -22.26 -3.56 -2.31
C HIS A 74 -23.25 -4.70 -2.50
N SER A 75 -23.39 -5.24 -3.72
CA SER A 75 -24.27 -6.39 -4.00
C SER A 75 -23.72 -7.71 -3.44
N LYS A 76 -22.45 -7.78 -3.12
CA LYS A 76 -21.78 -8.93 -2.52
C LYS A 76 -21.27 -8.58 -1.12
N GLN A 77 -21.29 -9.61 -0.25
CA GLN A 77 -20.73 -9.47 1.10
C GLN A 77 -19.20 -9.33 0.98
N PRO A 78 -18.60 -8.26 1.52
CA PRO A 78 -17.14 -8.10 1.46
C PRO A 78 -16.45 -8.95 2.52
N ILE A 79 -15.24 -9.38 2.20
CA ILE A 79 -14.30 -9.96 3.15
C ILE A 79 -13.44 -8.83 3.71
N SER A 80 -13.29 -8.78 5.05
CA SER A 80 -12.45 -7.79 5.72
C SER A 80 -11.02 -8.28 5.84
N LEU A 81 -10.04 -7.43 5.49
CA LEU A 81 -8.62 -7.69 5.65
C LEU A 81 -7.88 -6.43 6.06
N GLU A 82 -6.59 -6.55 6.33
CA GLU A 82 -5.76 -5.45 6.77
C GLU A 82 -4.65 -5.13 5.75
N SER A 83 -4.36 -3.83 5.61
CA SER A 83 -3.14 -3.34 4.97
C SER A 83 -1.90 -3.79 5.74
N VAL A 84 -0.76 -3.95 5.06
CA VAL A 84 0.54 -4.02 5.74
C VAL A 84 0.95 -2.64 6.26
N TYR A 85 1.96 -2.60 7.12
CA TYR A 85 2.45 -1.34 7.69
C TYR A 85 3.79 -0.92 7.06
N PRO A 86 3.95 0.39 6.81
CA PRO A 86 2.94 1.47 6.86
C PRO A 86 1.79 1.27 5.88
N THR A 87 0.60 1.79 6.20
CA THR A 87 -0.60 1.67 5.35
C THR A 87 -0.53 2.64 4.17
N CYS A 88 0.39 2.40 3.25
CA CYS A 88 0.59 3.20 2.03
C CYS A 88 0.52 2.33 0.79
N SER A 89 0.13 2.92 -0.35
CA SER A 89 0.00 2.20 -1.62
C SER A 89 1.29 1.52 -2.05
N PHE A 90 2.43 2.14 -1.75
CA PHE A 90 3.74 1.60 -2.09
C PHE A 90 4.00 0.24 -1.42
N CYS A 91 3.85 0.15 -0.09
CA CYS A 91 4.06 -1.09 0.65
C CYS A 91 2.99 -2.15 0.34
N ASN A 92 1.73 -1.72 0.18
CA ASN A 92 0.61 -2.63 -0.05
C ASN A 92 0.59 -3.21 -1.47
N ASN A 93 0.98 -2.43 -2.48
CA ASN A 93 1.18 -2.95 -3.83
C ASN A 93 2.28 -4.01 -3.86
N ASP A 94 3.38 -3.79 -3.16
CA ASP A 94 4.46 -4.76 -3.08
C ASP A 94 4.06 -6.01 -2.31
N ALA A 95 3.34 -5.86 -1.19
CA ALA A 95 2.80 -6.98 -0.43
C ALA A 95 1.93 -7.90 -1.31
N LEU A 96 1.08 -7.32 -2.16
CA LEU A 96 0.27 -8.09 -3.11
C LEU A 96 1.12 -8.68 -4.25
N LEU A 97 2.08 -7.93 -4.77
CA LEU A 97 2.87 -8.33 -5.93
C LEU A 97 3.92 -9.39 -5.59
N TYR A 98 4.55 -9.30 -4.43
CA TYR A 98 5.63 -10.22 -4.00
C TYR A 98 5.15 -11.28 -3.00
N GLY A 99 4.03 -11.08 -2.31
CA GLY A 99 3.56 -11.99 -1.27
C GLY A 99 4.42 -11.97 0.00
N THR A 100 5.14 -10.88 0.25
CA THR A 100 6.11 -10.72 1.33
C THR A 100 5.87 -9.45 2.13
N TYR A 101 6.34 -9.43 3.38
CA TYR A 101 6.24 -8.27 4.26
C TYR A 101 7.28 -7.18 3.92
N PRO A 102 6.99 -5.91 4.24
CA PRO A 102 7.92 -4.81 4.03
C PRO A 102 9.30 -5.02 4.64
N CYS A 103 9.39 -5.65 5.82
CA CYS A 103 10.68 -5.98 6.45
C CYS A 103 11.56 -6.88 5.58
N TYR A 104 10.96 -7.82 4.85
CA TYR A 104 11.68 -8.75 3.98
C TYR A 104 12.20 -8.06 2.71
N GLU A 105 11.36 -7.26 2.05
CA GLU A 105 11.72 -6.55 0.83
C GLU A 105 12.63 -5.34 1.06
N GLY A 106 12.69 -4.82 2.29
CA GLY A 106 13.41 -3.60 2.61
C GLY A 106 12.72 -2.33 2.08
N ARG A 107 11.44 -2.41 1.71
CA ARG A 107 10.64 -1.27 1.27
C ARG A 107 9.68 -0.86 2.38
N LEU A 108 10.18 -0.03 3.29
CA LEU A 108 9.48 0.31 4.53
C LEU A 108 8.55 1.51 4.41
N GLY A 109 8.59 2.25 3.29
CA GLY A 109 7.75 3.42 3.10
C GLY A 109 8.11 4.24 1.88
N GLU A 110 7.48 5.41 1.77
CA GLU A 110 7.64 6.30 0.61
C GLU A 110 9.01 7.00 0.58
N VAL A 111 9.62 7.20 1.75
CA VAL A 111 10.94 7.84 1.87
C VAL A 111 11.86 6.94 2.67
N GLN A 112 13.03 6.63 2.13
CA GLN A 112 14.07 5.88 2.84
C GLN A 112 15.39 6.63 2.81
N TYR A 113 16.14 6.50 3.89
CA TYR A 113 17.48 7.04 3.98
C TYR A 113 18.52 5.95 3.65
N PHE A 114 19.51 6.31 2.88
CA PHE A 114 20.62 5.45 2.47
C PHE A 114 21.93 6.07 2.93
N SER A 115 22.54 5.53 3.97
CA SER A 115 23.74 6.06 4.61
C SER A 115 24.95 6.10 3.67
N LYS A 116 25.14 5.05 2.85
CA LYS A 116 26.24 4.99 1.89
C LYS A 116 26.23 6.11 0.84
N ALA A 117 25.06 6.65 0.53
CA ALA A 117 24.89 7.73 -0.42
C ALA A 117 24.57 9.06 0.26
N ASP A 118 24.35 9.04 1.58
CA ASP A 118 23.86 10.16 2.39
C ASP A 118 22.61 10.83 1.76
N GLN A 119 21.62 10.02 1.39
CA GLN A 119 20.43 10.48 0.69
C GLN A 119 19.14 9.97 1.32
N TYR A 120 18.18 10.90 1.50
CA TYR A 120 16.77 10.57 1.64
C TYR A 120 16.16 10.44 0.26
N VAL A 121 15.64 9.27 -0.07
CA VAL A 121 15.12 8.97 -1.40
C VAL A 121 13.61 8.75 -1.32
N ASN A 122 12.87 9.45 -2.20
CA ASN A 122 11.50 9.10 -2.50
C ASN A 122 11.49 7.80 -3.31
N MET A 123 11.01 6.72 -2.69
CA MET A 123 11.05 5.39 -3.27
C MET A 123 10.06 5.20 -4.43
N VAL A 124 9.03 6.05 -4.52
CA VAL A 124 8.04 6.02 -5.60
C VAL A 124 8.61 6.61 -6.88
N ASP A 125 9.16 7.81 -6.78
CA ASP A 125 9.66 8.59 -7.92
C ASP A 125 11.15 8.38 -8.17
N LYS A 126 11.88 7.76 -7.22
CA LYS A 126 13.34 7.53 -7.24
C LYS A 126 14.15 8.82 -7.34
N VAL A 127 13.67 9.85 -6.69
CA VAL A 127 14.34 11.16 -6.60
C VAL A 127 14.79 11.43 -5.17
N ILE A 128 15.79 12.33 -5.03
CA ILE A 128 16.16 12.83 -3.70
C ILE A 128 14.97 13.58 -3.12
N GLN A 129 14.60 13.25 -1.89
CA GLN A 129 13.42 13.78 -1.22
C GLN A 129 13.42 15.31 -1.19
N GLY A 130 12.30 15.91 -1.60
CA GLY A 130 12.13 17.36 -1.68
C GLY A 130 12.72 18.02 -2.94
N THR A 131 13.27 17.24 -3.86
CA THR A 131 13.86 17.73 -5.12
C THR A 131 13.23 17.02 -6.33
N SER A 132 13.69 17.39 -7.54
CA SER A 132 13.44 16.65 -8.78
C SER A 132 14.69 15.87 -9.26
N THR A 133 15.80 15.92 -8.50
CA THR A 133 17.04 15.26 -8.84
C THR A 133 16.90 13.74 -8.68
N LYS A 134 17.27 12.99 -9.72
CA LYS A 134 17.28 11.52 -9.63
C LYS A 134 18.26 11.05 -8.55
N SER A 135 17.83 10.07 -7.76
CA SER A 135 18.69 9.42 -6.78
C SER A 135 19.60 8.37 -7.46
N PHE A 136 20.49 7.77 -6.68
CA PHE A 136 21.34 6.66 -7.15
C PHE A 136 20.56 5.37 -7.46
N LEU A 137 19.30 5.26 -7.05
CA LEU A 137 18.45 4.09 -7.31
C LEU A 137 17.97 4.06 -8.77
N THR A 138 18.88 3.72 -9.68
CA THR A 138 18.56 3.61 -11.10
C THR A 138 17.87 2.30 -11.48
N GLU A 139 18.17 1.21 -10.74
CA GLU A 139 17.61 -0.13 -10.97
C GLU A 139 16.96 -0.70 -9.70
N PRO A 140 15.61 -0.72 -9.59
CA PRO A 140 14.93 -1.17 -8.37
C PRO A 140 15.11 -2.66 -8.08
N ASN A 141 15.29 -3.49 -9.10
CA ASN A 141 15.28 -4.96 -8.93
C ASN A 141 16.53 -5.52 -8.22
N LYS A 142 17.65 -4.78 -8.20
CA LYS A 142 18.84 -5.20 -7.47
C LYS A 142 18.76 -4.99 -5.96
N PHE A 143 17.78 -4.20 -5.54
CA PHE A 143 17.57 -3.82 -4.14
C PHE A 143 16.71 -4.83 -3.38
N TYR A 144 15.76 -5.50 -4.05
CA TYR A 144 14.80 -6.39 -3.39
C TYR A 144 15.32 -7.83 -3.25
N LYS A 145 14.89 -8.52 -2.19
CA LYS A 145 15.20 -9.93 -1.98
C LYS A 145 14.43 -10.87 -2.89
N SER A 146 13.19 -10.53 -3.24
CA SER A 146 12.36 -11.36 -4.09
C SER A 146 12.89 -11.39 -5.52
N LYS A 147 13.19 -12.60 -5.99
CA LYS A 147 13.70 -12.80 -7.36
C LYS A 147 12.61 -12.67 -8.41
N LEU A 148 11.42 -13.22 -8.15
CA LEU A 148 10.27 -13.21 -9.04
C LEU A 148 9.06 -12.71 -8.26
N ASN A 149 8.27 -11.84 -8.89
CA ASN A 149 6.96 -11.43 -8.38
C ASN A 149 5.84 -12.36 -8.90
N LEU A 150 4.63 -12.16 -8.41
CA LEU A 150 3.45 -12.94 -8.77
C LEU A 150 3.25 -13.07 -10.30
N LEU A 151 3.40 -11.95 -11.03
CA LEU A 151 3.22 -11.93 -12.48
C LEU A 151 4.25 -12.80 -13.20
N GLN A 152 5.53 -12.65 -12.82
CA GLN A 152 6.62 -13.42 -13.41
C GLN A 152 6.50 -14.91 -13.13
N ASN A 153 6.12 -15.28 -11.90
CA ASN A 153 5.89 -16.69 -11.53
C ASN A 153 4.74 -17.30 -12.37
N ILE A 154 3.63 -16.58 -12.56
CA ILE A 154 2.51 -17.06 -13.40
C ILE A 154 2.95 -17.23 -14.85
N CYS A 155 3.73 -16.30 -15.40
CA CYS A 155 4.26 -16.42 -16.76
C CYS A 155 5.16 -17.67 -16.92
N VAL A 156 5.99 -17.96 -15.92
CA VAL A 156 6.86 -19.16 -15.91
C VAL A 156 6.02 -20.44 -15.90
N ILE A 157 5.08 -20.56 -14.96
CA ILE A 157 4.21 -21.78 -14.84
C ILE A 157 3.34 -21.99 -16.07
N LYS A 158 2.85 -20.92 -16.69
CA LYS A 158 2.05 -20.99 -17.90
C LYS A 158 2.88 -21.12 -19.18
N GLU A 159 4.22 -21.12 -19.07
CA GLU A 159 5.16 -21.16 -20.20
C GLU A 159 4.85 -20.11 -21.28
N LYS A 160 4.27 -18.98 -20.85
CA LYS A 160 3.81 -17.91 -21.72
C LYS A 160 4.14 -16.54 -21.18
N LYS A 161 4.91 -15.76 -21.95
CA LYS A 161 5.43 -14.43 -21.55
C LYS A 161 4.32 -13.46 -21.13
N ASP A 162 3.16 -13.51 -21.76
CA ASP A 162 2.04 -12.59 -21.55
C ASP A 162 0.90 -13.23 -20.76
N ALA A 163 1.14 -14.35 -20.05
CA ALA A 163 0.12 -15.01 -19.24
C ALA A 163 -0.36 -14.15 -18.06
N ALA A 164 0.47 -13.23 -17.58
CA ALA A 164 0.13 -12.30 -16.52
C ALA A 164 0.49 -10.86 -16.91
N VAL A 165 -0.41 -9.92 -16.65
CA VAL A 165 -0.29 -8.51 -17.04
C VAL A 165 -0.51 -7.60 -15.85
N TYR A 166 0.32 -6.55 -15.72
CA TYR A 166 0.16 -5.46 -14.78
C TYR A 166 -0.28 -4.17 -15.47
N LEU A 167 -1.39 -3.62 -15.04
CA LEU A 167 -1.93 -2.36 -15.53
C LEU A 167 -1.96 -1.33 -14.40
N ASP A 168 -1.36 -0.17 -14.63
CA ASP A 168 -1.36 0.95 -13.67
C ASP A 168 -2.10 2.14 -14.29
N SER A 169 -3.17 2.59 -13.65
CA SER A 169 -4.01 3.69 -14.14
C SER A 169 -3.25 4.99 -14.39
N ARG A 170 -2.12 5.19 -13.71
CA ARG A 170 -1.25 6.37 -13.90
C ARG A 170 -0.59 6.45 -15.29
N LYS A 171 -0.60 5.35 -16.05
CA LYS A 171 -0.13 5.31 -17.44
C LYS A 171 -1.21 5.66 -18.46
N TYR A 172 -2.48 5.73 -18.05
CA TYR A 172 -3.63 6.01 -18.90
C TYR A 172 -4.12 7.44 -18.65
N ILE A 173 -3.48 8.39 -19.32
CA ILE A 173 -3.76 9.81 -19.18
C ILE A 173 -4.51 10.34 -20.41
N ASN A 174 -5.43 11.26 -20.18
CA ASN A 174 -6.13 11.96 -21.25
C ASN A 174 -5.30 13.13 -21.83
N VAL A 175 -5.82 13.79 -22.84
CA VAL A 175 -5.17 14.92 -23.51
C VAL A 175 -4.88 16.13 -22.58
N GLN A 176 -5.54 16.21 -21.42
CA GLN A 176 -5.27 17.21 -20.39
C GLN A 176 -4.25 16.75 -19.34
N GLY A 177 -3.59 15.61 -19.54
CA GLY A 177 -2.60 15.05 -18.60
C GLY A 177 -3.19 14.44 -17.33
N LYS A 178 -4.52 14.15 -17.30
CA LYS A 178 -5.20 13.54 -16.14
C LYS A 178 -5.45 12.06 -16.37
N ILE A 179 -5.45 11.27 -15.28
CA ILE A 179 -5.82 9.85 -15.34
C ILE A 179 -7.21 9.71 -15.96
N SER A 180 -7.31 8.85 -16.98
CA SER A 180 -8.55 8.50 -17.66
C SER A 180 -9.03 7.13 -17.23
N SER A 181 -10.04 7.08 -16.38
CA SER A 181 -10.67 5.80 -15.98
C SER A 181 -11.23 5.05 -17.18
N GLY A 182 -11.82 5.74 -18.15
CA GLY A 182 -12.33 5.11 -19.38
C GLY A 182 -11.25 4.35 -20.14
N LEU A 183 -10.12 4.99 -20.45
CA LEU A 183 -8.98 4.33 -21.12
C LEU A 183 -8.42 3.16 -20.29
N PHE A 184 -8.34 3.32 -18.98
CA PHE A 184 -7.83 2.29 -18.09
C PHE A 184 -8.73 1.05 -18.07
N PHE A 185 -10.05 1.20 -17.89
CA PHE A 185 -10.98 0.08 -17.86
C PHE A 185 -11.14 -0.58 -19.23
N SER A 186 -11.07 0.19 -20.33
CA SER A 186 -11.01 -0.37 -21.69
C SER A 186 -9.75 -1.23 -21.90
N ALA A 187 -8.61 -0.81 -21.38
CA ALA A 187 -7.38 -1.60 -21.46
C ALA A 187 -7.47 -2.90 -20.64
N ILE A 188 -8.16 -2.89 -19.50
CA ILE A 188 -8.44 -4.11 -18.72
C ILE A 188 -9.29 -5.07 -19.57
N GLU A 189 -10.37 -4.59 -20.19
CA GLU A 189 -11.25 -5.39 -21.02
C GLU A 189 -10.50 -6.01 -22.22
N GLU A 190 -9.67 -5.23 -22.90
CA GLU A 190 -8.78 -5.73 -23.99
C GLU A 190 -7.90 -6.88 -23.52
N LYS A 191 -7.28 -6.77 -22.32
CA LYS A 191 -6.44 -7.85 -21.79
C LYS A 191 -7.24 -9.06 -21.34
N ILE A 192 -8.46 -8.87 -20.82
CA ILE A 192 -9.38 -9.98 -20.54
C ILE A 192 -9.71 -10.76 -21.81
N GLN A 193 -9.95 -10.08 -22.91
CA GLN A 193 -10.30 -10.70 -24.20
C GLN A 193 -9.10 -11.36 -24.89
N SER A 194 -7.88 -11.04 -24.51
CA SER A 194 -6.67 -11.63 -25.11
C SER A 194 -6.54 -13.11 -24.74
N SER A 195 -6.36 -13.97 -25.75
CA SER A 195 -6.38 -15.45 -25.64
C SER A 195 -5.25 -16.04 -24.80
N GLY A 196 -4.24 -15.26 -24.48
CA GLY A 196 -3.08 -15.79 -23.75
C GLY A 196 -3.01 -15.38 -22.29
N VAL A 197 -3.78 -14.36 -21.91
CA VAL A 197 -3.75 -13.81 -20.56
C VAL A 197 -4.61 -14.66 -19.62
N SER A 198 -4.03 -15.09 -18.51
CA SER A 198 -4.71 -15.84 -17.44
C SER A 198 -4.89 -15.01 -16.18
N PHE A 199 -4.01 -14.00 -15.96
CA PHE A 199 -4.02 -13.16 -14.78
C PHE A 199 -3.82 -11.68 -15.13
N ILE A 200 -4.62 -10.83 -14.52
CA ILE A 200 -4.50 -9.37 -14.64
C ILE A 200 -4.44 -8.80 -13.23
N LEU A 201 -3.39 -8.03 -12.93
CA LEU A 201 -3.32 -7.17 -11.76
C LEU A 201 -3.44 -5.73 -12.23
N ALA A 202 -4.55 -5.08 -11.90
CA ALA A 202 -4.86 -3.72 -12.30
C ALA A 202 -4.90 -2.80 -11.07
N ARG A 203 -4.11 -1.73 -11.07
CA ARG A 203 -4.02 -0.75 -9.98
C ARG A 203 -4.69 0.55 -10.38
N TRP A 204 -5.66 1.02 -9.58
CA TRP A 204 -6.41 2.23 -9.86
C TRP A 204 -6.24 3.29 -8.76
N SER A 205 -5.67 4.44 -9.12
CA SER A 205 -5.23 5.49 -8.19
C SER A 205 -6.14 6.72 -8.13
N GLN A 206 -7.16 6.83 -9.00
CA GLN A 206 -7.97 8.05 -9.10
C GLN A 206 -8.66 8.38 -7.77
N LEU A 207 -9.21 7.40 -7.08
CA LEU A 207 -9.90 7.59 -5.80
C LEU A 207 -8.96 8.15 -4.73
N GLN A 208 -7.72 7.64 -4.64
CA GLN A 208 -6.69 8.16 -3.74
C GLN A 208 -6.44 9.64 -3.98
N ASN A 209 -6.21 10.04 -5.24
CA ASN A 209 -5.93 11.42 -5.60
C ASN A 209 -7.08 12.36 -5.19
N ASP A 210 -8.32 11.95 -5.46
CA ASP A 210 -9.50 12.73 -5.10
C ASP A 210 -9.69 12.84 -3.58
N ILE A 211 -9.37 11.79 -2.82
CA ILE A 211 -9.45 11.82 -1.35
C ILE A 211 -8.36 12.70 -0.75
N LEU A 212 -7.11 12.60 -1.22
CA LEU A 212 -6.00 13.42 -0.76
C LEU A 212 -6.32 14.91 -0.87
N GLU A 213 -6.80 15.33 -2.04
CA GLU A 213 -7.08 16.73 -2.34
C GLU A 213 -8.35 17.23 -1.66
N ASN A 214 -9.43 16.45 -1.74
CA ASN A 214 -10.79 16.96 -1.48
C ASN A 214 -11.50 16.20 -0.33
N GLY A 215 -11.00 15.03 0.07
CA GLY A 215 -11.60 14.15 1.06
C GLY A 215 -12.67 13.21 0.48
N TYR A 216 -12.93 12.13 1.19
CA TYR A 216 -13.83 11.05 0.75
C TYR A 216 -15.32 11.44 0.61
N ARG A 217 -15.73 12.60 1.16
CA ARG A 217 -17.11 13.13 1.02
C ARG A 217 -17.28 14.10 -0.15
N SER A 218 -16.20 14.44 -0.83
CA SER A 218 -16.23 15.37 -1.96
C SER A 218 -17.05 14.82 -3.13
N SER A 219 -17.51 15.72 -4.01
CA SER A 219 -18.17 15.33 -5.26
C SER A 219 -17.21 14.51 -6.13
N LYS A 220 -15.93 14.91 -6.24
CA LYS A 220 -14.92 14.20 -7.02
C LYS A 220 -14.76 12.75 -6.55
N ALA A 221 -14.51 12.51 -5.26
CA ALA A 221 -14.38 11.16 -4.73
C ALA A 221 -15.65 10.32 -4.93
N LYS A 222 -16.84 10.91 -4.78
CA LYS A 222 -18.12 10.23 -5.06
C LYS A 222 -18.28 9.87 -6.54
N THR A 223 -17.90 10.76 -7.44
CA THR A 223 -17.91 10.48 -8.89
C THR A 223 -16.96 9.36 -9.24
N SER A 224 -15.74 9.38 -8.70
CA SER A 224 -14.77 8.29 -8.92
C SER A 224 -15.29 6.94 -8.44
N ILE A 225 -15.98 6.90 -7.29
CA ILE A 225 -16.61 5.67 -6.79
C ILE A 225 -17.75 5.20 -7.69
N GLN A 226 -18.58 6.11 -8.24
CA GLN A 226 -19.62 5.75 -9.20
C GLN A 226 -19.02 5.19 -10.51
N VAL A 227 -17.97 5.84 -11.02
CA VAL A 227 -17.25 5.34 -12.20
C VAL A 227 -16.66 3.95 -11.95
N LEU A 228 -16.08 3.71 -10.77
CA LEU A 228 -15.58 2.39 -10.37
C LEU A 228 -16.71 1.35 -10.37
N ASP A 229 -17.83 1.66 -9.70
CA ASP A 229 -19.00 0.78 -9.58
C ASP A 229 -19.55 0.34 -10.95
N GLU A 230 -19.79 1.31 -11.82
CA GLU A 230 -20.28 1.08 -13.17
C GLU A 230 -19.28 0.32 -14.05
N SER A 231 -17.98 0.64 -13.93
CA SER A 231 -16.93 -0.04 -14.70
C SER A 231 -16.80 -1.50 -14.29
N ILE A 232 -16.79 -1.80 -12.99
CA ILE A 232 -16.72 -3.19 -12.50
C ILE A 232 -17.97 -3.98 -12.90
N LYS A 233 -19.15 -3.37 -12.79
CA LYS A 233 -20.41 -3.97 -13.26
C LYS A 233 -20.30 -4.36 -14.75
N THR A 234 -19.93 -3.39 -15.59
CA THR A 234 -19.80 -3.59 -17.04
C THR A 234 -18.79 -4.68 -17.39
N LEU A 235 -17.61 -4.65 -16.76
CA LEU A 235 -16.58 -5.67 -16.97
C LEU A 235 -17.08 -7.07 -16.58
N THR A 236 -17.77 -7.18 -15.44
CA THR A 236 -18.31 -8.45 -14.95
C THR A 236 -19.39 -8.99 -15.87
N GLU A 237 -20.32 -8.16 -16.34
CA GLU A 237 -21.41 -8.56 -17.24
C GLU A 237 -20.90 -9.02 -18.61
N ARG A 238 -19.86 -8.37 -19.14
CA ARG A 238 -19.30 -8.68 -20.47
C ARG A 238 -18.32 -9.85 -20.47
N ASN A 239 -17.78 -10.22 -19.31
CA ASN A 239 -16.72 -11.23 -19.23
C ASN A 239 -17.07 -12.33 -18.22
N PRO A 240 -18.08 -13.18 -18.50
CA PRO A 240 -18.60 -14.18 -17.56
C PRO A 240 -17.57 -15.26 -17.14
N GLU A 241 -16.58 -15.51 -17.99
CA GLU A 241 -15.50 -16.47 -17.71
C GLU A 241 -14.32 -15.87 -16.93
N THR A 242 -14.49 -14.64 -16.42
CA THR A 242 -13.48 -13.97 -15.60
C THR A 242 -13.99 -13.84 -14.16
N LEU A 243 -13.15 -14.22 -13.22
CA LEU A 243 -13.36 -13.95 -11.80
C LEU A 243 -12.66 -12.63 -11.43
N PHE A 244 -13.42 -11.67 -10.96
CA PHE A 244 -12.91 -10.38 -10.52
C PHE A 244 -12.75 -10.36 -9.00
N ILE A 245 -11.60 -9.87 -8.54
CA ILE A 245 -11.33 -9.50 -7.15
C ILE A 245 -11.16 -7.99 -7.10
N VAL A 246 -12.03 -7.30 -6.37
CA VAL A 246 -11.88 -5.87 -6.08
C VAL A 246 -11.42 -5.72 -4.64
N VAL A 247 -10.23 -5.18 -4.44
CA VAL A 247 -9.62 -5.07 -3.12
C VAL A 247 -9.03 -3.67 -2.90
N GLY A 248 -9.16 -3.15 -1.69
CA GLY A 248 -8.48 -1.93 -1.27
C GLY A 248 -7.03 -2.16 -0.86
N ASP A 249 -6.24 -1.12 -0.85
CA ASP A 249 -4.86 -1.16 -0.35
C ASP A 249 -4.72 -0.51 1.02
N HIS A 250 -5.33 0.63 1.27
CA HIS A 250 -5.35 1.36 2.54
C HIS A 250 -6.50 2.38 2.59
N GLY A 251 -6.60 3.09 3.69
CA GLY A 251 -7.53 4.21 3.82
C GLY A 251 -6.86 5.50 4.28
N PHE A 252 -7.69 6.45 4.70
CA PHE A 252 -7.27 7.82 5.01
C PHE A 252 -7.83 8.31 6.34
N VAL A 253 -7.11 9.25 6.95
CA VAL A 253 -7.61 10.10 8.02
C VAL A 253 -7.52 11.57 7.62
N LYS A 254 -8.47 12.38 8.11
CA LYS A 254 -8.30 13.83 8.10
C LYS A 254 -7.15 14.15 9.04
N THR A 255 -6.08 14.75 8.51
CA THR A 255 -4.86 15.00 9.27
C THR A 255 -4.68 16.48 9.62
N SER A 256 -3.83 16.73 10.59
CA SER A 256 -3.25 18.04 10.89
C SER A 256 -1.74 17.86 11.08
N TRP A 257 -0.98 18.77 10.53
CA TRP A 257 0.46 18.67 10.42
C TRP A 257 1.17 19.28 11.64
N ILE A 258 2.24 18.62 12.06
CA ILE A 258 3.21 19.10 13.05
C ILE A 258 4.52 19.31 12.31
N ASP A 259 4.96 20.56 12.23
CA ASP A 259 6.25 20.90 11.67
C ASP A 259 7.33 20.70 12.75
N ILE A 260 8.18 19.69 12.57
CA ILE A 260 9.22 19.34 13.54
C ILE A 260 10.24 20.48 13.74
N ARG A 261 10.45 21.33 12.73
CA ARG A 261 11.38 22.46 12.77
C ARG A 261 11.00 23.52 13.82
N LYS A 262 9.75 23.49 14.30
CA LYS A 262 9.27 24.38 15.38
C LYS A 262 9.64 23.90 16.79
N TYR A 263 10.36 22.79 16.89
CA TYR A 263 10.78 22.18 18.15
C TYR A 263 12.32 22.08 18.16
N PRO A 264 13.04 23.18 18.44
CA PRO A 264 14.49 23.23 18.37
C PRO A 264 15.17 22.23 19.29
N ASP A 265 14.65 22.03 20.49
CA ASP A 265 15.12 21.04 21.47
C ASP A 265 15.04 19.61 20.92
N PHE A 266 14.00 19.29 20.17
CA PHE A 266 13.86 17.99 19.48
C PHE A 266 14.84 17.89 18.29
N ILE A 267 14.93 18.92 17.47
CA ILE A 267 15.84 18.96 16.30
C ILE A 267 17.30 18.79 16.72
N ASP A 268 17.70 19.39 17.84
CA ASP A 268 19.08 19.31 18.36
C ASP A 268 19.51 17.90 18.75
N THR A 269 18.56 17.00 18.99
CA THR A 269 18.84 15.57 19.23
C THR A 269 19.04 14.75 17.97
N LEU A 270 18.62 15.24 16.81
CA LEU A 270 18.63 14.51 15.55
C LEU A 270 19.96 14.65 14.81
N VAL A 271 20.36 13.59 14.09
CA VAL A 271 21.49 13.65 13.15
C VAL A 271 21.20 14.68 12.06
N GLU A 272 19.98 14.62 11.50
CA GLU A 272 19.46 15.62 10.57
C GLU A 272 18.03 15.99 10.95
N PRO A 273 17.58 17.23 10.67
CA PRO A 273 16.24 17.71 10.99
C PRO A 273 15.18 17.12 10.04
N ARG A 274 15.24 15.81 9.82
CA ARG A 274 14.40 15.05 8.88
C ARG A 274 13.93 13.74 9.48
N PHE A 275 12.94 13.13 8.82
CA PHE A 275 12.50 11.77 9.07
C PHE A 275 12.36 11.00 7.75
N SER A 276 12.38 9.67 7.84
CA SER A 276 12.09 8.77 6.74
C SER A 276 10.81 7.97 6.96
N ILE A 277 10.47 7.09 6.04
CA ILE A 277 9.31 6.20 5.97
C ILE A 277 8.04 6.95 5.56
N SER A 278 7.34 7.60 6.49
CA SER A 278 6.07 8.29 6.21
C SER A 278 5.79 9.36 7.27
N PRO A 279 5.07 10.43 6.95
CA PRO A 279 4.64 11.45 7.92
C PRO A 279 3.86 10.95 9.13
N ARG A 280 3.27 9.77 9.04
CA ARG A 280 2.45 9.16 10.08
C ARG A 280 3.08 7.91 10.71
N PHE A 281 4.22 7.53 10.14
CA PHE A 281 5.03 6.39 10.56
C PHE A 281 6.50 6.76 10.36
N ALA A 282 6.97 7.68 11.21
CA ALA A 282 8.23 8.38 10.98
C ALA A 282 9.41 7.67 11.67
N SER A 283 10.49 7.48 10.92
CA SER A 283 11.77 7.00 11.44
C SER A 283 12.71 8.17 11.68
N PHE A 284 13.37 8.18 12.84
CA PHE A 284 14.32 9.20 13.24
C PHE A 284 15.68 8.59 13.58
N ARG A 285 16.74 9.32 13.25
CA ARG A 285 18.10 9.02 13.64
C ARG A 285 18.58 10.04 14.64
N VAL A 286 19.04 9.56 15.79
CA VAL A 286 19.40 10.36 16.95
C VAL A 286 20.92 10.43 17.07
N LYS A 287 21.45 11.61 17.38
CA LYS A 287 22.88 11.82 17.64
C LYS A 287 23.36 10.92 18.77
N GLU A 288 24.59 10.48 18.68
CA GLU A 288 25.22 9.70 19.73
C GLU A 288 25.16 10.44 21.08
N GLY A 289 24.82 9.72 22.14
CA GLY A 289 24.65 10.29 23.49
C GLY A 289 23.36 11.08 23.72
N LYS A 290 22.51 11.30 22.68
CA LYS A 290 21.30 12.13 22.80
C LYS A 290 19.98 11.34 22.94
N LYS A 291 20.03 10.03 23.13
CA LYS A 291 18.80 9.18 23.18
C LYS A 291 17.87 9.57 24.34
N GLU A 292 18.39 9.79 25.53
CA GLU A 292 17.58 10.17 26.69
C GLU A 292 16.92 11.55 26.50
N GLU A 293 17.66 12.50 25.91
CA GLU A 293 17.17 13.83 25.61
C GLU A 293 16.07 13.77 24.53
N PHE A 294 16.27 12.96 23.48
CA PHE A 294 15.26 12.70 22.45
C PHE A 294 13.97 12.13 23.04
N GLU A 295 14.07 11.12 23.91
CA GLU A 295 12.91 10.53 24.56
C GLU A 295 12.20 11.52 25.49
N LYS A 296 12.95 12.40 26.19
CA LYS A 296 12.38 13.47 26.99
C LYS A 296 11.62 14.48 26.12
N CYS A 297 12.20 14.93 25.02
CA CYS A 297 11.55 15.82 24.06
C CYS A 297 10.30 15.16 23.45
N PHE A 298 10.39 13.86 23.09
CA PHE A 298 9.24 13.12 22.62
C PHE A 298 8.11 13.10 23.67
N ARG A 299 8.41 12.77 24.92
CA ARG A 299 7.41 12.73 26.00
C ARG A 299 6.72 14.09 26.17
N THR A 300 7.49 15.17 26.07
CA THR A 300 7.00 16.54 26.26
C THR A 300 6.10 16.98 25.12
N HIS A 301 6.51 16.76 23.86
CA HIS A 301 5.86 17.39 22.71
C HIS A 301 4.91 16.46 21.93
N PHE A 302 5.21 15.15 21.87
CA PHE A 302 4.58 14.27 20.88
C PHE A 302 3.86 13.06 21.47
N SER A 303 4.11 12.66 22.71
CA SER A 303 3.54 11.44 23.33
C SER A 303 2.01 11.38 23.33
N LYS A 304 1.33 12.54 23.33
CA LYS A 304 -0.12 12.63 23.17
C LYS A 304 -0.61 12.12 21.80
N TYR A 305 0.21 12.26 20.76
CA TYR A 305 -0.18 12.08 19.37
C TYR A 305 0.46 10.87 18.71
N PHE A 306 1.63 10.45 19.19
CA PHE A 306 2.41 9.36 18.63
C PHE A 306 2.79 8.36 19.70
N GLU A 307 3.05 7.14 19.29
CA GLU A 307 3.76 6.13 20.07
C GLU A 307 5.20 6.04 19.59
N LEU A 308 6.10 5.83 20.54
CA LEU A 308 7.53 5.70 20.31
C LEU A 308 7.94 4.23 20.41
N TYR A 309 8.69 3.78 19.43
CA TYR A 309 9.30 2.45 19.40
C TYR A 309 10.80 2.59 19.16
N ASN A 310 11.60 2.00 20.02
CA ASN A 310 13.04 1.80 19.76
C ASN A 310 13.22 0.53 18.87
N LYS A 311 14.46 0.27 18.41
CA LYS A 311 14.76 -0.86 17.53
C LYS A 311 14.31 -2.20 18.11
N GLU A 312 14.58 -2.48 19.38
CA GLU A 312 14.19 -3.74 20.04
C GLU A 312 12.67 -3.94 20.03
N GLN A 313 11.91 -2.87 20.29
CA GLN A 313 10.46 -2.89 20.24
C GLN A 313 9.95 -3.12 18.82
N VAL A 314 10.56 -2.50 17.80
CA VAL A 314 10.21 -2.72 16.38
C VAL A 314 10.35 -4.19 16.01
N TYR A 315 11.44 -4.84 16.42
CA TYR A 315 11.66 -6.28 16.20
C TYR A 315 10.66 -7.14 16.99
N ARG A 316 10.55 -6.92 18.28
CA ARG A 316 9.69 -7.70 19.17
C ARG A 316 8.23 -7.67 18.77
N GLU A 317 7.74 -6.50 18.34
CA GLU A 317 6.33 -6.29 17.94
C GLU A 317 6.07 -6.64 16.46
N ASN A 318 7.11 -6.99 15.69
CA ASN A 318 7.03 -7.27 14.25
C ASN A 318 6.30 -6.14 13.48
N ILE A 319 6.68 -4.89 13.76
CA ILE A 319 5.98 -3.70 13.27
C ILE A 319 5.86 -3.69 11.73
N PHE A 320 6.89 -4.13 11.01
CA PHE A 320 6.93 -4.19 9.55
C PHE A 320 6.64 -5.58 8.98
N GLY A 321 6.09 -6.47 9.80
CA GLY A 321 5.72 -7.83 9.41
C GLY A 321 6.63 -8.92 9.96
N TYR A 322 6.47 -10.11 9.42
CA TYR A 322 7.07 -11.34 9.93
C TYR A 322 8.07 -11.93 8.93
N GLY A 323 9.02 -12.71 9.44
CA GLY A 323 10.05 -13.40 8.65
C GLY A 323 11.42 -12.77 8.79
N SER A 324 12.32 -13.10 7.86
CA SER A 324 13.68 -12.52 7.85
C SER A 324 13.67 -11.09 7.35
N ASN A 325 14.48 -10.24 7.95
CA ASN A 325 14.60 -8.85 7.54
C ASN A 325 15.57 -8.69 6.37
N HIS A 326 15.38 -7.61 5.62
CA HIS A 326 16.33 -7.12 4.63
C HIS A 326 17.65 -6.72 5.30
N GLU A 327 18.77 -6.85 4.61
CA GLU A 327 20.10 -6.50 5.15
C GLU A 327 20.25 -5.06 5.61
N LEU A 328 19.54 -4.12 4.96
CA LEU A 328 19.51 -2.70 5.32
C LEU A 328 18.34 -2.33 6.26
N PHE A 329 17.65 -3.31 6.82
CA PHE A 329 16.45 -3.05 7.65
C PHE A 329 16.79 -2.16 8.85
N ASP A 330 17.89 -2.44 9.55
CA ASP A 330 18.37 -1.64 10.69
C ASP A 330 18.69 -0.20 10.35
N GLU A 331 19.19 0.03 9.16
CA GLU A 331 19.47 1.37 8.65
C GLU A 331 18.16 2.13 8.40
N PHE A 332 17.18 1.47 7.78
CA PHE A 332 15.92 2.11 7.39
C PHE A 332 15.01 2.45 8.57
N ILE A 333 15.01 1.61 9.64
CA ILE A 333 14.21 1.89 10.83
C ILE A 333 14.83 2.98 11.73
N GLY A 334 16.09 3.38 11.49
CA GLY A 334 16.77 4.38 12.30
C GLY A 334 16.93 3.97 13.76
N ASP A 335 16.94 4.92 14.68
CA ASP A 335 17.00 4.67 16.13
C ASP A 335 15.61 4.52 16.74
N TYR A 336 14.63 5.29 16.23
CA TYR A 336 13.27 5.31 16.74
C TYR A 336 12.25 5.41 15.62
N ILE A 337 11.13 4.71 15.82
CA ILE A 337 9.93 4.82 14.99
C ILE A 337 8.83 5.51 15.81
N LEU A 338 8.24 6.56 15.25
CA LEU A 338 7.09 7.26 15.81
C LEU A 338 5.84 6.98 15.00
N ILE A 339 4.85 6.31 15.61
CA ILE A 339 3.61 5.90 14.95
C ILE A 339 2.45 6.77 15.42
N SER A 340 1.73 7.39 14.49
CA SER A 340 0.59 8.25 14.78
C SER A 340 -0.58 7.47 15.39
N LYS A 341 -1.03 7.89 16.58
CA LYS A 341 -2.22 7.34 17.28
C LYS A 341 -3.56 7.83 16.71
N GLY A 342 -3.55 8.85 15.87
CA GLY A 342 -4.79 9.49 15.43
C GLY A 342 -4.63 10.37 14.20
N LYS A 343 -4.82 11.67 14.36
CA LYS A 343 -4.93 12.62 13.23
C LYS A 343 -3.65 13.42 12.93
N LYS A 344 -2.57 13.21 13.64
CA LYS A 344 -1.35 14.00 13.44
C LYS A 344 -0.41 13.36 12.42
N SER A 345 0.20 14.20 11.60
CA SER A 345 1.26 13.87 10.66
C SER A 345 2.43 14.83 10.86
N PHE A 346 3.66 14.34 10.71
CA PHE A 346 4.84 15.20 10.73
C PHE A 346 5.11 15.83 9.37
N THR A 347 5.76 16.99 9.38
CA THR A 347 6.48 17.55 8.23
C THR A 347 7.82 18.11 8.69
N ASP A 348 8.82 17.97 7.85
CA ASP A 348 10.16 18.56 7.98
C ASP A 348 10.37 19.69 6.96
N GLY A 349 9.32 20.06 6.23
CA GLY A 349 9.35 21.06 5.16
C GLY A 349 9.70 20.51 3.79
N SER A 350 10.03 19.22 3.65
CA SER A 350 10.36 18.60 2.36
C SER A 350 9.13 18.25 1.50
N PHE A 351 7.94 18.28 2.09
CA PHE A 351 6.69 17.96 1.38
C PHE A 351 6.17 19.17 0.60
N LYS A 352 6.02 19.04 -0.71
CA LYS A 352 5.49 20.09 -1.59
C LYS A 352 4.05 20.48 -1.26
N THR A 353 3.23 19.51 -0.80
CA THR A 353 1.81 19.71 -0.48
C THR A 353 1.48 19.07 0.85
N LEU A 354 0.89 19.84 1.76
CA LEU A 354 0.36 19.35 3.02
C LEU A 354 -1.14 19.08 2.87
N TYR A 355 -1.45 17.87 2.44
CA TYR A 355 -2.84 17.45 2.22
C TYR A 355 -3.69 17.44 3.49
N LYS A 356 -4.98 17.71 3.34
CA LYS A 356 -5.95 17.68 4.43
C LYS A 356 -6.32 16.27 4.88
N TYR A 357 -6.18 15.30 3.99
CA TYR A 357 -6.32 13.87 4.25
C TYR A 357 -5.00 13.19 3.93
N TYR A 358 -4.60 12.24 4.78
CA TYR A 358 -3.35 11.51 4.57
C TYR A 358 -3.44 10.08 5.09
N TYR A 359 -2.47 9.25 4.76
CA TYR A 359 -2.38 7.83 5.04
C TYR A 359 -0.99 7.47 5.62
N GLY A 360 -0.69 6.18 5.79
CA GLY A 360 0.60 5.68 6.26
C GLY A 360 0.65 5.40 7.76
N GLY A 361 -0.44 5.64 8.50
CA GLY A 361 -0.56 5.28 9.91
C GLY A 361 -1.15 3.88 10.12
N VAL A 362 -1.68 3.65 11.33
CA VAL A 362 -2.19 2.34 11.76
C VAL A 362 -3.61 2.39 12.32
N THR A 363 -4.32 3.50 12.11
CA THR A 363 -5.70 3.60 12.59
C THR A 363 -6.62 2.64 11.84
N LYS A 364 -7.72 2.22 12.46
CA LYS A 364 -8.72 1.35 11.81
C LYS A 364 -9.22 1.91 10.47
N LYS A 365 -9.24 3.25 10.31
CA LYS A 365 -9.65 3.89 9.05
C LYS A 365 -8.62 3.73 7.95
N GLU A 366 -7.36 3.58 8.31
CA GLU A 366 -6.24 3.42 7.39
C GLU A 366 -5.99 1.94 7.08
N LYS A 367 -5.98 1.08 8.11
CA LYS A 367 -5.55 -0.31 7.96
C LYS A 367 -6.64 -1.26 7.50
N ASN A 368 -7.91 -1.04 7.91
CA ASN A 368 -8.99 -1.96 7.54
C ASN A 368 -9.43 -1.69 6.09
N ILE A 369 -9.32 -2.70 5.27
CA ILE A 369 -9.67 -2.70 3.86
C ILE A 369 -10.69 -3.80 3.57
N VAL A 370 -11.27 -3.77 2.37
CA VAL A 370 -12.28 -4.75 1.96
C VAL A 370 -11.90 -5.39 0.63
N LEU A 371 -12.30 -6.64 0.49
CA LEU A 371 -12.21 -7.43 -0.73
C LEU A 371 -13.61 -7.96 -1.09
N SER A 372 -13.95 -7.91 -2.36
CA SER A 372 -15.19 -8.52 -2.88
C SER A 372 -14.90 -9.27 -4.18
N PHE A 373 -15.64 -10.39 -4.37
CA PHE A 373 -15.58 -11.19 -5.58
C PHE A 373 -16.77 -10.88 -6.48
N PHE A 374 -16.53 -10.77 -7.78
CA PHE A 374 -17.55 -10.59 -8.79
C PHE A 374 -17.34 -11.57 -9.96
N ASN A 375 -18.39 -12.21 -10.34
CA ASN A 375 -18.50 -13.03 -11.56
C ASN A 375 -19.95 -12.97 -12.05
N ASN A 376 -20.13 -13.12 -13.33
CA ASN A 376 -21.46 -13.33 -13.90
C ASN A 376 -21.82 -14.82 -13.73
N LYS A 377 -22.91 -15.09 -13.00
CA LYS A 377 -23.45 -16.44 -12.84
C LYS A 377 -24.47 -16.74 -13.91
#